data_032810479bd9b60a838709a0d6705bee
#
_entry.id   032810479bd9b60a838709a0d6705bee
#
_cell.length_a   1.000
_cell.length_b   1.000
_cell.length_c   1.000
_cell.angle_alpha   90.00
_cell.angle_beta   90.00
_cell.angle_gamma   90.00
#
_symmetry.space_group_name_H-M   'P 1'
#
loop_
_entity.id
_entity.type
_entity.pdbx_description
1 polymer ?
#
loop_
_entity_poly.entity_id
_entity_poly.type
_entity_poly.pdbx_seq_one_letter_code
_entity_poly.pdbx_strand_id
1 'polypeptide(L)'
;LKRQVYVPIYSDIYNQTRDTRTLLTATLSIRNTSLKDSLFVSKIDYYNTEGDLVRSYIDSPIYLTPMESIDYVIEQQDTSGGSGANFMIDWYSKRKLNPLFQAVMVGGLGAQAFSFTTEGIEIFE
;
A
#
# COMPACT_ATOMS: atom_id res chain seq x y z
N LEU A 1 4.35 18.76 9.78
CA LEU A 1 3.06 18.36 9.21
C LEU A 1 2.89 16.85 9.34
N LYS A 2 1.80 16.43 9.97
CA LYS A 2 1.50 15.02 10.17
C LYS A 2 0.25 14.67 9.37
N ARG A 3 0.32 13.59 8.57
CA ARG A 3 -0.74 13.18 7.66
C ARG A 3 -0.96 11.68 7.75
N GLN A 4 -2.14 11.27 7.31
CA GLN A 4 -2.53 9.86 7.24
C GLN A 4 -3.07 9.56 5.86
N VAL A 5 -2.67 8.40 5.30
CA VAL A 5 -3.03 8.00 3.93
C VAL A 5 -3.60 6.60 3.95
N TYR A 6 -4.70 6.41 3.22
CA TYR A 6 -5.35 5.12 3.00
C TYR A 6 -5.01 4.66 1.59
N VAL A 7 -4.44 3.44 1.46
CA VAL A 7 -4.13 2.86 0.15
C VAL A 7 -4.93 1.57 0.00
N PRO A 8 -5.88 1.52 -0.95
CA PRO A 8 -6.62 0.27 -1.20
C PRO A 8 -5.70 -0.84 -1.68
N ILE A 9 -5.91 -2.04 -1.15
CA ILE A 9 -5.15 -3.24 -1.52
C ILE A 9 -6.13 -4.35 -1.85
N TYR A 10 -5.78 -5.12 -2.88
CA TYR A 10 -6.51 -6.32 -3.26
C TYR A 10 -5.55 -7.50 -3.19
N SER A 11 -5.77 -8.43 -2.26
CA SER A 11 -5.00 -9.68 -2.26
C SER A 11 -5.67 -10.73 -3.14
N ASP A 12 -6.94 -10.51 -3.47
CA ASP A 12 -7.67 -11.28 -4.48
C ASP A 12 -8.78 -10.41 -5.08
N ILE A 13 -9.27 -10.83 -6.24
CA ILE A 13 -10.41 -10.17 -6.90
C ILE A 13 -11.36 -11.25 -7.41
N TYR A 14 -12.64 -10.86 -7.55
CA TYR A 14 -13.61 -11.74 -8.18
C TYR A 14 -13.33 -11.84 -9.67
N ASN A 15 -13.54 -13.02 -10.23
CA ASN A 15 -13.30 -13.28 -11.63
C ASN A 15 -14.45 -14.13 -12.16
N GLN A 16 -15.27 -13.56 -13.05
CA GLN A 16 -16.45 -14.16 -13.67
C GLN A 16 -17.62 -14.35 -12.72
N THR A 17 -17.43 -14.94 -11.55
CA THR A 17 -18.50 -15.16 -10.57
C THR A 17 -18.02 -14.73 -9.19
N ARG A 18 -18.98 -14.61 -8.25
CA ARG A 18 -18.67 -14.28 -6.86
C ARG A 18 -17.87 -15.39 -6.16
N ASP A 19 -17.92 -16.61 -6.69
CA ASP A 19 -17.27 -17.75 -6.08
C ASP A 19 -15.91 -18.06 -6.70
N THR A 20 -15.54 -17.34 -7.75
CA THR A 20 -14.27 -17.52 -8.44
C THR A 20 -13.39 -16.31 -8.17
N ARG A 21 -12.22 -16.55 -7.58
CA ARG A 21 -11.29 -15.47 -7.24
C ARG A 21 -9.93 -15.71 -7.86
N THR A 22 -9.27 -14.63 -8.22
CA THR A 22 -7.89 -14.63 -8.69
C THR A 22 -7.02 -14.04 -7.59
N LEU A 23 -6.00 -14.78 -7.18
CA LEU A 23 -5.03 -14.33 -6.18
C LEU A 23 -4.03 -13.37 -6.80
N LEU A 24 -3.61 -12.38 -6.02
CA LEU A 24 -2.76 -11.30 -6.49
C LEU A 24 -1.53 -11.16 -5.60
N THR A 25 -0.43 -10.72 -6.23
CA THR A 25 0.72 -10.18 -5.51
C THR A 25 0.52 -8.67 -5.47
N ALA A 26 0.56 -8.09 -4.27
CA ALA A 26 0.37 -6.66 -4.10
C ALA A 26 1.66 -6.02 -3.59
N THR A 27 2.07 -4.92 -4.22
CA THR A 27 3.25 -4.16 -3.81
C THR A 27 2.83 -2.74 -3.45
N LEU A 28 3.05 -2.36 -2.19
CA LEU A 28 2.90 -0.97 -1.76
C LEU A 28 4.20 -0.23 -2.09
N SER A 29 4.08 0.91 -2.75
CA SER A 29 5.21 1.78 -3.07
C SER A 29 5.02 3.12 -2.35
N ILE A 30 6.02 3.53 -1.59
CA ILE A 30 6.06 4.83 -0.93
C ILE A 30 7.24 5.59 -1.50
N ARG A 31 6.99 6.78 -2.04
CA ARG A 31 8.01 7.56 -2.74
C ARG A 31 8.13 8.95 -2.16
N ASN A 32 9.34 9.34 -1.81
CA ASN A 32 9.64 10.71 -1.49
C ASN A 32 9.88 11.47 -2.79
N THR A 33 9.00 12.40 -3.09
CA THR A 33 9.07 13.18 -4.34
C THR A 33 9.83 14.47 -4.20
N SER A 34 10.34 14.76 -3.00
CA SER A 34 11.12 15.98 -2.76
C SER A 34 12.56 15.81 -3.22
N LEU A 35 13.11 16.88 -3.80
CA LEU A 35 14.53 16.93 -4.17
C LEU A 35 15.41 17.40 -3.01
N LYS A 36 14.82 17.88 -1.92
CA LYS A 36 15.56 18.55 -0.84
C LYS A 36 15.32 17.95 0.54
N ASP A 37 14.08 17.55 0.83
CA ASP A 37 13.66 17.22 2.19
C ASP A 37 13.43 15.74 2.36
N SER A 38 13.63 15.25 3.59
CA SER A 38 13.34 13.86 3.95
C SER A 38 11.85 13.68 4.26
N LEU A 39 11.35 12.51 3.94
CA LEU A 39 9.99 12.07 4.29
C LEU A 39 10.09 11.10 5.45
N PHE A 40 9.33 11.36 6.52
CA PHE A 40 9.29 10.48 7.68
C PHE A 40 7.99 9.68 7.67
N VAL A 41 8.10 8.38 7.86
CA VAL A 41 6.95 7.47 7.90
C VAL A 41 6.93 6.82 9.27
N SER A 42 5.86 7.04 10.02
CA SER A 42 5.77 6.59 11.41
C SER A 42 4.89 5.36 11.59
N LYS A 43 4.07 5.01 10.61
CA LYS A 43 3.19 3.84 10.69
C LYS A 43 2.92 3.29 9.29
N ILE A 44 3.01 1.96 9.16
CA ILE A 44 2.64 1.24 7.93
C ILE A 44 1.88 0.00 8.39
N ASP A 45 0.57 0.11 8.44
CA ASP A 45 -0.33 -0.94 8.96
C ASP A 45 -1.18 -1.51 7.85
N TYR A 46 -1.29 -2.83 7.82
CA TYR A 46 -2.08 -3.57 6.83
C TYR A 46 -3.33 -4.14 7.51
N TYR A 47 -4.49 -3.80 6.93
CA TYR A 47 -5.80 -4.24 7.43
C TYR A 47 -6.48 -5.14 6.41
N ASN A 48 -7.25 -6.11 6.91
CA ASN A 48 -8.02 -6.99 6.04
C ASN A 48 -9.38 -6.37 5.69
N THR A 49 -10.16 -7.11 4.89
CA THR A 49 -11.49 -6.67 4.42
C THR A 49 -12.43 -6.34 5.59
N GLU A 50 -12.32 -7.06 6.70
CA GLU A 50 -13.17 -6.85 7.87
C GLU A 50 -12.73 -5.69 8.76
N GLY A 51 -11.59 -5.07 8.44
CA GLY A 51 -11.07 -3.96 9.20
C GLY A 51 -10.17 -4.35 10.37
N ASP A 52 -9.74 -5.60 10.41
CA ASP A 52 -8.83 -6.08 11.45
C ASP A 52 -7.38 -5.85 11.02
N LEU A 53 -6.56 -5.46 11.99
CA LEU A 53 -5.13 -5.27 11.75
C LEU A 53 -4.47 -6.65 11.54
N VAL A 54 -3.87 -6.84 10.37
CA VAL A 54 -3.15 -8.06 10.02
C VAL A 54 -1.68 -7.95 10.40
N ARG A 55 -1.05 -6.81 10.09
CA ARG A 55 0.39 -6.64 10.31
C ARG A 55 0.77 -5.17 10.37
N SER A 56 1.69 -4.85 11.28
CA SER A 56 2.41 -3.58 11.30
C SER A 56 3.81 -3.84 10.74
N TYR A 57 4.21 -3.07 9.75
CA TYR A 57 5.46 -3.32 9.01
C TYR A 57 6.67 -2.63 9.62
N ILE A 58 6.46 -1.61 10.45
CA ILE A 58 7.54 -0.90 11.13
C ILE A 58 7.22 -0.72 12.61
N ASP A 59 8.25 -0.82 13.46
CA ASP A 59 8.11 -0.66 14.90
C ASP A 59 8.42 0.77 15.35
N SER A 60 9.19 1.49 14.56
CA SER A 60 9.59 2.86 14.82
C SER A 60 9.65 3.63 13.53
N PRO A 61 9.60 4.98 13.58
CA PRO A 61 9.63 5.77 12.37
C PRO A 61 10.86 5.49 11.51
N ILE A 62 10.64 5.46 10.21
CA ILE A 62 11.70 5.39 9.21
C ILE A 62 11.71 6.70 8.43
N TYR A 63 12.76 6.96 7.66
CA TYR A 63 12.78 8.12 6.79
C TYR A 63 13.30 7.74 5.41
N LEU A 64 12.80 8.46 4.42
CA LEU A 64 13.26 8.37 3.04
C LEU A 64 14.00 9.65 2.69
N THR A 65 15.21 9.51 2.18
CA THR A 65 15.98 10.66 1.71
C THR A 65 15.36 11.21 0.43
N PRO A 66 15.78 12.39 -0.04
CA PRO A 66 15.20 12.97 -1.25
C PRO A 66 15.19 11.99 -2.42
N MET A 67 14.04 11.84 -3.06
CA MET A 67 13.80 10.97 -4.22
C MET A 67 13.89 9.46 -3.94
N GLU A 68 14.05 9.08 -2.70
CA GLU A 68 14.10 7.66 -2.31
C GLU A 68 12.70 7.04 -2.27
N SER A 69 12.62 5.75 -2.61
CA SER A 69 11.39 4.95 -2.54
C SER A 69 11.62 3.72 -1.69
N ILE A 70 10.52 3.19 -1.13
CA ILE A 70 10.53 1.91 -0.43
C ILE A 70 9.30 1.10 -0.84
N ASP A 71 9.46 -0.21 -0.93
CA ASP A 71 8.38 -1.12 -1.32
C ASP A 71 8.12 -2.15 -0.23
N TYR A 72 6.84 -2.52 -0.09
CA TYR A 72 6.40 -3.62 0.78
C TYR A 72 5.55 -4.56 -0.06
N VAL A 73 5.89 -5.85 -0.06
CA VAL A 73 5.25 -6.85 -0.91
C VAL A 73 4.38 -7.76 -0.07
N ILE A 74 3.12 -7.94 -0.51
CA ILE A 74 2.22 -8.97 0.01
C ILE A 74 2.20 -10.07 -1.03
N GLU A 75 2.79 -11.22 -0.70
CA GLU A 75 2.93 -12.31 -1.65
C GLU A 75 1.58 -12.95 -1.97
N GLN A 76 1.47 -13.57 -3.14
CA GLN A 76 0.24 -14.14 -3.64
C GLN A 76 -0.37 -15.18 -2.70
N GLN A 77 0.46 -15.99 -2.03
CA GLN A 77 -0.02 -17.00 -1.09
C GLN A 77 -0.58 -16.41 0.21
N ASP A 78 -0.33 -15.14 0.50
CA ASP A 78 -0.88 -14.46 1.66
C ASP A 78 -2.27 -13.93 1.32
N THR A 79 -3.30 -14.70 1.69
CA THR A 79 -4.69 -14.34 1.40
C THR A 79 -5.40 -13.66 2.57
N SER A 80 -4.66 -13.25 3.59
CA SER A 80 -5.25 -12.69 4.81
C SER A 80 -5.98 -11.36 4.59
N GLY A 81 -5.63 -10.60 3.56
CA GLY A 81 -6.23 -9.28 3.31
C GLY A 81 -7.62 -9.33 2.68
N GLY A 82 -7.77 -10.09 1.60
CA GLY A 82 -9.00 -10.16 0.84
C GLY A 82 -9.14 -9.07 -0.21
N SER A 83 -10.36 -8.88 -0.71
CA SER A 83 -10.64 -7.93 -1.78
C SER A 83 -10.91 -6.50 -1.28
N GLY A 84 -10.98 -6.31 0.02
CA GLY A 84 -11.20 -4.99 0.63
C GLY A 84 -10.13 -4.59 1.62
N ALA A 85 -8.92 -5.09 1.44
CA ALA A 85 -7.79 -4.76 2.31
C ALA A 85 -7.26 -3.35 2.06
N ASN A 86 -6.40 -2.88 2.95
CA ASN A 86 -5.78 -1.57 2.79
C ASN A 86 -4.52 -1.44 3.64
N PHE A 87 -3.68 -0.50 3.24
CA PHE A 87 -2.65 0.05 4.13
C PHE A 87 -3.11 1.38 4.69
N MET A 88 -2.85 1.60 5.99
CA MET A 88 -2.93 2.91 6.62
C MET A 88 -1.52 3.36 6.93
N ILE A 89 -1.15 4.52 6.42
CA ILE A 89 0.21 5.03 6.52
C ILE A 89 0.17 6.39 7.20
N ASP A 90 0.93 6.53 8.28
CA ASP A 90 1.14 7.83 8.92
C ASP A 90 2.51 8.36 8.50
N TRP A 91 2.55 9.60 8.05
CA TRP A 91 3.79 10.24 7.65
C TRP A 91 3.84 11.69 8.13
N TYR A 92 5.05 12.24 8.19
CA TYR A 92 5.23 13.62 8.55
C TYR A 92 6.48 14.18 7.87
N SER A 93 6.57 15.50 7.85
CA SER A 93 7.70 16.20 7.28
C SER A 93 7.86 17.55 7.97
N LYS A 94 9.07 18.12 7.85
CA LYS A 94 9.33 19.46 8.37
C LYS A 94 8.67 20.52 7.51
N ARG A 95 8.57 20.25 6.20
CA ARG A 95 7.95 21.15 5.22
C ARG A 95 6.85 20.42 4.49
N LYS A 96 6.01 21.16 3.77
CA LYS A 96 4.95 20.56 2.97
C LYS A 96 5.57 19.76 1.83
N LEU A 97 5.24 18.47 1.77
CA LEU A 97 5.69 17.57 0.72
C LEU A 97 4.48 16.94 0.02
N ASN A 98 4.71 16.38 -1.14
CA ASN A 98 3.71 15.64 -1.91
C ASN A 98 4.21 14.22 -2.16
N PRO A 99 4.35 13.39 -1.12
CA PRO A 99 4.81 12.01 -1.32
C PRO A 99 3.77 11.21 -2.10
N LEU A 100 4.24 10.18 -2.79
CA LEU A 100 3.38 9.31 -3.58
C LEU A 100 3.21 7.99 -2.84
N PHE A 101 1.95 7.57 -2.68
CA PHE A 101 1.58 6.28 -2.09
C PHE A 101 0.73 5.54 -3.10
N GLN A 102 1.17 4.36 -3.49
CA GLN A 102 0.56 3.65 -4.59
C GLN A 102 0.71 2.15 -4.39
N ALA A 103 -0.21 1.36 -4.91
CA ALA A 103 -0.10 -0.09 -4.90
C ALA A 103 -0.21 -0.63 -6.31
N VAL A 104 0.56 -1.69 -6.58
CA VAL A 104 0.51 -2.42 -7.85
C VAL A 104 0.11 -3.85 -7.52
N MET A 105 -0.96 -4.31 -8.15
CA MET A 105 -1.41 -5.69 -8.04
C MET A 105 -1.14 -6.43 -9.33
N VAL A 106 -0.63 -7.66 -9.21
CA VAL A 106 -0.32 -8.51 -10.36
C VAL A 106 -0.98 -9.86 -10.16
N GLY A 107 -1.65 -10.37 -11.19
CA GLY A 107 -2.28 -11.68 -11.15
C GLY A 107 -2.24 -12.36 -12.51
N GLY A 108 -2.76 -13.60 -12.54
CA GLY A 108 -2.79 -14.40 -13.76
C GLY A 108 -1.46 -15.06 -14.07
N LEU A 109 -1.43 -15.78 -15.20
CA LEU A 109 -0.27 -16.55 -15.65
C LEU A 109 -0.05 -16.33 -17.14
N GLY A 110 1.22 -16.26 -17.54
CA GLY A 110 1.62 -16.21 -18.94
C GLY A 110 0.92 -15.12 -19.73
N ALA A 111 0.33 -15.47 -20.85
CA ALA A 111 -0.35 -14.53 -21.73
C ALA A 111 -1.61 -13.92 -21.10
N GLN A 112 -2.10 -14.50 -20.00
CA GLN A 112 -3.29 -14.00 -19.30
C GLN A 112 -2.91 -13.22 -18.02
N ALA A 113 -1.63 -12.93 -17.82
CA ALA A 113 -1.19 -12.10 -16.72
C ALA A 113 -1.70 -10.67 -16.91
N PHE A 114 -1.99 -10.02 -15.80
CA PHE A 114 -2.50 -8.65 -15.79
C PHE A 114 -2.00 -7.91 -14.56
N SER A 115 -2.11 -6.61 -14.61
CA SER A 115 -1.79 -5.77 -13.45
C SER A 115 -2.72 -4.55 -13.43
N PHE A 116 -2.85 -3.99 -12.25
CA PHE A 116 -3.56 -2.73 -12.05
C PHE A 116 -2.98 -2.03 -10.83
N THR A 117 -3.28 -0.76 -10.70
CA THR A 117 -2.77 0.07 -9.61
C THR A 117 -3.91 0.71 -8.83
N THR A 118 -3.62 1.03 -7.58
CA THR A 118 -4.46 1.89 -6.76
C THR A 118 -3.62 3.05 -6.26
N GLU A 119 -4.30 4.15 -5.94
CA GLU A 119 -3.65 5.35 -5.40
C GLU A 119 -4.09 5.57 -3.97
N GLY A 120 -3.15 6.03 -3.14
CA GLY A 120 -3.46 6.44 -1.78
C GLY A 120 -4.26 7.73 -1.76
N ILE A 121 -5.14 7.84 -0.78
CA ILE A 121 -5.87 9.08 -0.53
C ILE A 121 -5.62 9.54 0.88
N GLU A 122 -5.54 10.86 1.06
CA GLU A 122 -5.36 11.44 2.39
C GLU A 122 -6.65 11.34 3.18
N ILE A 123 -6.52 10.94 4.45
CA ILE A 123 -7.65 10.75 5.35
C ILE A 123 -7.66 11.88 6.37
N PHE A 124 -8.82 12.50 6.55
CA PHE A 124 -9.07 13.55 7.53
C PHE A 124 -10.15 13.07 8.51
N GLU A 125 -9.87 13.19 9.79
CA GLU A 125 -10.83 12.83 10.83
C GLU A 125 -11.00 13.94 11.84
#